data_7e052dc4bbe8cd2b45fb4a3b02bad876
#
_entry.id   7e052dc4bbe8cd2b45fb4a3b02bad876
#
_cell.length_a   1.000
_cell.length_b   1.000
_cell.length_c   1.000
_cell.angle_alpha   90.00
_cell.angle_beta   90.00
_cell.angle_gamma   90.00
#
_symmetry.space_group_name_H-M   'P 1'
#
loop_
_entity.id
_entity.type
_entity.pdbx_description
1 polymer ?
#
loop_
_entity_poly.entity_id
_entity_poly.type
_entity_poly.pdbx_seq_one_letter_code
_entity_poly.pdbx_strand_id
1 'polypeptide(L)'
;MKISILLPLKENFSPKYPGAVSLFINDTLRISKYKNNTVVYGNTNFKEKFKLKYKNIKINKSIFKSQNRSYAEEFINLEKKRKSDLIEIHNRPIYLNYLLKSLEKRNYIIYFHNDPLTMNGSRTLSDRIFLLKNSFKIIFNSNWSKRKFIEGMKNDYINSEKLIVINQSAKKSKVNLKSKKKIITFVGKLNKSKGYDIFGDAVTKILNKYKDWSSIVVGDEPRDKIKFKHERLNNLGFIKHDSVLSIYKKASIAVICSRWEEPFGRSSLEASAN
;
A
#
# COMPACT_ATOMS: atom_id res chain seq x y z
N MET A 1 -13.07 21.55 7.04
CA MET A 1 -12.01 21.21 6.06
C MET A 1 -12.50 20.06 5.18
N LYS A 2 -12.54 20.25 3.87
CA LYS A 2 -12.84 19.21 2.86
C LYS A 2 -11.54 18.57 2.40
N ILE A 3 -11.49 17.25 2.32
CA ILE A 3 -10.29 16.49 1.93
C ILE A 3 -10.59 15.62 0.71
N SER A 4 -9.68 15.61 -0.26
CA SER A 4 -9.68 14.68 -1.37
C SER A 4 -8.46 13.78 -1.27
N ILE A 5 -8.66 12.45 -1.31
CA ILE A 5 -7.59 11.46 -1.33
C ILE A 5 -7.50 10.90 -2.74
N LEU A 6 -6.36 11.08 -3.42
CA LEU A 6 -6.10 10.56 -4.75
C LEU A 6 -5.27 9.27 -4.66
N LEU A 7 -5.90 8.15 -4.98
CA LEU A 7 -5.26 6.84 -5.04
C LEU A 7 -4.33 6.72 -6.26
N PRO A 8 -3.33 5.83 -6.21
CA PRO A 8 -2.60 5.44 -7.41
C PRO A 8 -3.54 4.87 -8.48
N LEU A 9 -3.26 5.15 -9.75
CA LEU A 9 -3.91 4.47 -10.85
C LEU A 9 -3.77 2.95 -10.69
N LYS A 10 -4.86 2.20 -10.91
CA LYS A 10 -4.97 0.74 -10.74
C LYS A 10 -4.97 0.25 -9.27
N GLU A 11 -5.00 1.14 -8.30
CA GLU A 11 -5.23 0.73 -6.91
C GLU A 11 -6.70 0.39 -6.69
N ASN A 12 -7.00 -0.83 -6.26
CA ASN A 12 -8.38 -1.27 -6.04
C ASN A 12 -8.90 -0.86 -4.67
N PHE A 13 -9.89 0.02 -4.63
CA PHE A 13 -10.58 0.41 -3.41
C PHE A 13 -11.78 -0.51 -3.12
N SER A 14 -11.48 -1.78 -2.91
CA SER A 14 -12.48 -2.85 -2.73
C SER A 14 -12.03 -3.86 -1.69
N PRO A 15 -12.95 -4.39 -0.85
CA PRO A 15 -12.61 -5.46 0.09
C PRO A 15 -12.31 -6.79 -0.58
N LYS A 16 -12.69 -6.96 -1.86
CA LYS A 16 -12.44 -8.21 -2.60
C LYS A 16 -10.99 -8.39 -3.00
N TYR A 17 -10.33 -7.29 -3.45
CA TYR A 17 -8.96 -7.33 -3.94
C TYR A 17 -8.24 -6.00 -3.63
N PRO A 18 -8.05 -5.66 -2.37
CA PRO A 18 -7.46 -4.39 -1.98
C PRO A 18 -5.94 -4.38 -2.21
N GLY A 19 -5.42 -3.23 -2.64
CA GLY A 19 -4.00 -2.93 -2.50
C GLY A 19 -3.66 -2.45 -1.09
N ALA A 20 -2.38 -2.39 -0.76
CA ALA A 20 -1.89 -1.97 0.56
C ALA A 20 -2.27 -0.52 0.91
N VAL A 21 -2.29 0.37 -0.09
CA VAL A 21 -2.69 1.78 0.07
C VAL A 21 -4.17 1.87 0.39
N SER A 22 -5.00 1.11 -0.31
CA SER A 22 -6.45 1.08 -0.09
C SER A 22 -6.82 0.54 1.29
N LEU A 23 -6.13 -0.49 1.77
CA LEU A 23 -6.29 -0.99 3.14
C LEU A 23 -5.91 0.07 4.17
N PHE A 24 -4.74 0.73 4.00
CA PHE A 24 -4.30 1.79 4.87
C PHE A 24 -5.34 2.92 4.96
N ILE A 25 -5.84 3.41 3.83
CA ILE A 25 -6.84 4.48 3.79
C ILE A 25 -8.16 4.02 4.43
N ASN A 26 -8.61 2.79 4.14
CA ASN A 26 -9.81 2.26 4.77
C ASN A 26 -9.68 2.21 6.28
N ASP A 27 -8.56 1.70 6.80
CA ASP A 27 -8.34 1.53 8.24
C ASP A 27 -8.24 2.88 8.96
N THR A 28 -7.51 3.85 8.41
CA THR A 28 -7.29 5.16 9.01
C THR A 28 -8.51 6.08 8.87
N LEU A 29 -9.12 6.12 7.69
CA LEU A 29 -10.25 7.03 7.46
C LEU A 29 -11.53 6.62 8.21
N ARG A 30 -11.72 5.32 8.47
CA ARG A 30 -12.89 4.83 9.25
C ARG A 30 -12.97 5.42 10.64
N ILE A 31 -11.83 5.71 11.27
CA ILE A 31 -11.74 6.26 12.63
C ILE A 31 -11.43 7.76 12.65
N SER A 32 -11.20 8.35 11.48
CA SER A 32 -10.87 9.78 11.37
C SER A 32 -12.08 10.66 11.65
N LYS A 33 -11.88 11.74 12.40
CA LYS A 33 -12.87 12.82 12.57
C LYS A 33 -13.24 13.50 11.26
N TYR A 34 -12.40 13.42 10.23
CA TYR A 34 -12.64 13.97 8.90
C TYR A 34 -13.33 13.01 7.94
N LYS A 35 -13.73 11.82 8.37
CA LYS A 35 -14.36 10.78 7.53
C LYS A 35 -15.49 11.32 6.65
N ASN A 36 -16.39 12.11 7.23
CA ASN A 36 -17.57 12.62 6.51
C ASN A 36 -17.23 13.73 5.51
N ASN A 37 -16.10 14.41 5.67
CA ASN A 37 -15.63 15.49 4.82
C ASN A 37 -14.60 15.04 3.78
N THR A 38 -14.21 13.76 3.81
CA THR A 38 -13.22 13.18 2.91
C THR A 38 -13.90 12.38 1.80
N VAL A 39 -13.39 12.51 0.58
CA VAL A 39 -13.75 11.69 -0.59
C VAL A 39 -12.49 11.03 -1.11
N VAL A 40 -12.54 9.72 -1.30
CA VAL A 40 -11.48 8.93 -1.93
C VAL A 40 -11.75 8.84 -3.41
N TYR A 41 -10.75 9.15 -4.23
CA TYR A 41 -10.79 9.07 -5.69
C TYR A 41 -9.87 7.96 -6.18
N GLY A 42 -10.36 7.13 -7.05
CA GLY A 42 -9.61 5.98 -7.59
C GLY A 42 -10.17 5.49 -8.91
N ASN A 43 -9.57 4.43 -9.43
CA ASN A 43 -10.02 3.76 -10.64
C ASN A 43 -10.07 2.25 -10.36
N THR A 44 -11.20 1.77 -9.83
CA THR A 44 -11.41 0.34 -9.57
C THR A 44 -12.61 -0.18 -10.34
N ASN A 45 -12.46 -1.39 -10.91
CA ASN A 45 -13.50 -2.07 -11.67
C ASN A 45 -14.42 -2.94 -10.78
N PHE A 46 -14.07 -3.20 -9.53
CA PHE A 46 -14.91 -3.98 -8.62
C PHE A 46 -16.20 -3.22 -8.29
N LYS A 47 -17.36 -3.90 -8.34
CA LYS A 47 -18.65 -3.31 -7.95
C LYS A 47 -18.65 -2.96 -6.46
N GLU A 48 -18.20 -3.86 -5.60
CA GLU A 48 -18.11 -3.67 -4.16
C GLU A 48 -16.93 -2.75 -3.81
N LYS A 49 -17.19 -1.68 -3.06
CA LYS A 49 -16.21 -0.72 -2.55
C LYS A 49 -16.18 -0.77 -1.02
N PHE A 50 -15.10 -0.29 -0.41
CA PHE A 50 -15.11 -0.01 1.03
C PHE A 50 -16.21 0.99 1.40
N LYS A 51 -16.80 0.85 2.60
CA LYS A 51 -17.90 1.70 3.10
C LYS A 51 -17.43 3.10 3.49
N LEU A 52 -16.89 3.85 2.52
CA LEU A 52 -16.42 5.23 2.62
C LEU A 52 -16.89 6.02 1.41
N LYS A 53 -16.88 7.35 1.49
CA LYS A 53 -17.20 8.19 0.32
C LYS A 53 -16.14 7.99 -0.76
N TYR A 54 -16.50 7.30 -1.83
CA TYR A 54 -15.62 6.97 -2.94
C TYR A 54 -16.20 7.48 -4.26
N LYS A 55 -15.33 8.01 -5.12
CA LYS A 55 -15.67 8.41 -6.48
C LYS A 55 -14.73 7.76 -7.48
N ASN A 56 -15.30 7.00 -8.41
CA ASN A 56 -14.53 6.33 -9.46
C ASN A 56 -14.15 7.33 -10.55
N ILE A 57 -12.89 7.38 -10.91
CA ILE A 57 -12.37 8.18 -12.02
C ILE A 57 -12.46 7.31 -13.29
N LYS A 58 -13.25 7.73 -14.25
CA LYS A 58 -13.32 7.11 -15.57
C LYS A 58 -12.24 7.73 -16.45
N ILE A 59 -11.37 6.90 -17.03
CA ILE A 59 -10.28 7.35 -17.89
C ILE A 59 -10.70 7.15 -19.34
N ASN A 60 -10.73 8.22 -20.09
CA ASN A 60 -10.84 8.14 -21.54
C ASN A 60 -9.46 7.79 -22.12
N LYS A 61 -9.40 6.70 -22.88
CA LYS A 61 -8.17 6.29 -23.57
C LYS A 61 -7.77 7.39 -24.57
N SER A 62 -6.57 7.89 -24.47
CA SER A 62 -5.97 8.83 -25.40
C SER A 62 -4.70 8.23 -25.98
N ILE A 63 -4.50 8.37 -27.28
CA ILE A 63 -3.29 7.93 -27.97
C ILE A 63 -2.11 8.89 -27.64
N PHE A 64 -2.41 10.15 -27.33
CA PHE A 64 -1.40 11.20 -27.10
C PHE A 64 -1.02 11.44 -25.64
N LYS A 65 -1.66 10.78 -24.69
CA LYS A 65 -1.43 11.01 -23.26
C LYS A 65 -1.18 9.70 -22.51
N SER A 66 -0.25 9.72 -21.57
CA SER A 66 -0.09 8.59 -20.67
C SER A 66 -1.34 8.40 -19.79
N GLN A 67 -1.64 7.17 -19.42
CA GLN A 67 -2.79 6.85 -18.54
C GLN A 67 -2.74 7.62 -17.21
N ASN A 68 -1.55 7.83 -16.63
CA ASN A 68 -1.38 8.61 -15.41
C ASN A 68 -1.78 10.08 -15.60
N ARG A 69 -1.44 10.67 -16.77
CA ARG A 69 -1.82 12.04 -17.09
C ARG A 69 -3.33 12.16 -17.28
N SER A 70 -3.93 11.29 -18.07
CA SER A 70 -5.39 11.29 -18.27
C SER A 70 -6.15 11.09 -16.96
N TYR A 71 -5.65 10.20 -16.08
CA TYR A 71 -6.23 9.99 -14.76
C TYR A 71 -6.15 11.24 -13.87
N ALA A 72 -5.01 11.94 -13.87
CA ALA A 72 -4.85 13.17 -13.11
C ALA A 72 -5.72 14.31 -13.67
N GLU A 73 -5.86 14.44 -15.00
CA GLU A 73 -6.73 15.42 -15.65
C GLU A 73 -8.20 15.20 -15.29
N GLU A 74 -8.69 13.96 -15.28
CA GLU A 74 -10.05 13.65 -14.84
C GLU A 74 -10.27 13.94 -13.35
N PHE A 75 -9.28 13.65 -12.50
CA PHE A 75 -9.34 14.06 -11.10
C PHE A 75 -9.42 15.60 -10.98
N ILE A 76 -8.64 16.36 -11.75
CA ILE A 76 -8.68 17.83 -11.77
C ILE A 76 -10.08 18.33 -12.10
N ASN A 77 -10.75 17.75 -13.11
CA ASN A 77 -12.11 18.12 -13.49
C ASN A 77 -13.11 17.91 -12.34
N LEU A 78 -12.95 16.83 -11.59
CA LEU A 78 -13.79 16.53 -10.43
C LEU A 78 -13.48 17.49 -9.25
N GLU A 79 -12.19 17.79 -9.04
CA GLU A 79 -11.72 18.60 -7.92
C GLU A 79 -12.03 20.10 -8.11
N LYS A 80 -12.05 20.61 -9.35
CA LYS A 80 -12.52 21.96 -9.67
C LYS A 80 -13.96 22.20 -9.17
N LYS A 81 -14.82 21.17 -9.23
CA LYS A 81 -16.20 21.24 -8.73
C LYS A 81 -16.27 21.09 -7.21
N ARG A 82 -15.44 20.20 -6.62
CA ARG A 82 -15.46 19.90 -5.18
C ARG A 82 -14.83 21.01 -4.35
N LYS A 83 -13.74 21.61 -4.83
CA LYS A 83 -12.97 22.67 -4.14
C LYS A 83 -12.53 22.24 -2.74
N SER A 84 -11.73 21.15 -2.65
CA SER A 84 -11.17 20.66 -1.39
C SER A 84 -10.09 21.60 -0.86
N ASP A 85 -10.00 21.71 0.47
CA ASP A 85 -8.96 22.49 1.16
C ASP A 85 -7.62 21.76 1.14
N LEU A 86 -7.67 20.41 1.12
CA LEU A 86 -6.52 19.52 1.19
C LEU A 86 -6.66 18.38 0.19
N ILE A 87 -5.56 18.08 -0.53
CA ILE A 87 -5.46 16.96 -1.44
C ILE A 87 -4.31 16.05 -1.00
N GLU A 88 -4.62 14.80 -0.68
CA GLU A 88 -3.63 13.76 -0.38
C GLU A 88 -3.34 12.94 -1.65
N ILE A 89 -2.05 12.85 -2.01
CA ILE A 89 -1.57 12.07 -3.17
C ILE A 89 -0.77 10.88 -2.64
N HIS A 90 -1.26 9.67 -2.88
CA HIS A 90 -0.62 8.45 -2.40
C HIS A 90 0.22 7.76 -3.48
N ASN A 91 1.50 7.50 -3.21
CA ASN A 91 2.42 6.71 -4.05
C ASN A 91 2.53 7.12 -5.54
N ARG A 92 2.15 8.35 -5.88
CA ARG A 92 2.27 8.87 -7.26
C ARG A 92 2.64 10.35 -7.24
N PRO A 93 3.87 10.69 -6.80
CA PRO A 93 4.31 12.08 -6.66
C PRO A 93 4.23 12.88 -7.96
N ILE A 94 4.36 12.24 -9.13
CA ILE A 94 4.21 12.88 -10.44
C ILE A 94 2.86 13.60 -10.63
N TYR A 95 1.80 13.18 -9.91
CA TYR A 95 0.50 13.85 -10.02
C TYR A 95 0.57 15.30 -9.55
N LEU A 96 1.43 15.63 -8.58
CA LEU A 96 1.58 17.01 -8.11
C LEU A 96 1.89 17.98 -9.26
N ASN A 97 2.74 17.56 -10.21
CA ASN A 97 3.11 18.40 -11.37
C ASN A 97 1.90 18.74 -12.25
N TYR A 98 0.92 17.83 -12.35
CA TYR A 98 -0.29 18.08 -13.14
C TYR A 98 -1.29 18.93 -12.36
N LEU A 99 -1.44 18.67 -11.06
CA LEU A 99 -2.41 19.34 -10.19
C LEU A 99 -2.05 20.82 -9.97
N LEU A 100 -0.78 21.15 -9.73
CA LEU A 100 -0.33 22.53 -9.54
C LEU A 100 -0.62 23.44 -10.72
N LYS A 101 -0.58 22.92 -11.95
CA LYS A 101 -0.88 23.68 -13.17
C LYS A 101 -2.35 24.08 -13.30
N SER A 102 -3.24 23.42 -12.58
CA SER A 102 -4.70 23.53 -12.81
C SER A 102 -5.53 23.79 -11.56
N LEU A 103 -4.97 23.53 -10.38
CA LEU A 103 -5.63 23.66 -9.08
C LEU A 103 -4.79 24.52 -8.15
N GLU A 104 -4.71 25.80 -8.46
CA GLU A 104 -4.01 26.78 -7.62
C GLU A 104 -4.65 26.88 -6.22
N LYS A 105 -3.85 27.31 -5.24
CA LYS A 105 -4.30 27.59 -3.86
C LYS A 105 -4.89 26.37 -3.14
N ARG A 106 -4.29 25.18 -3.33
CA ARG A 106 -4.63 23.96 -2.57
C ARG A 106 -3.43 23.54 -1.70
N ASN A 107 -3.72 22.96 -0.54
CA ASN A 107 -2.72 22.28 0.25
C ASN A 107 -2.54 20.84 -0.27
N TYR A 108 -1.30 20.44 -0.55
CA TYR A 108 -0.97 19.11 -1.02
C TYR A 108 -0.20 18.34 0.02
N ILE A 109 -0.61 17.10 0.30
CA ILE A 109 0.16 16.13 1.07
C ILE A 109 0.56 15.00 0.13
N ILE A 110 1.86 14.66 0.12
CA ILE A 110 2.38 13.49 -0.59
C ILE A 110 2.62 12.39 0.42
N TYR A 111 2.04 11.22 0.19
CA TYR A 111 2.20 10.07 1.07
C TYR A 111 2.99 8.96 0.36
N PHE A 112 4.16 8.62 0.89
CA PHE A 112 5.00 7.54 0.39
C PHE A 112 4.75 6.25 1.18
N HIS A 113 4.34 5.19 0.47
CA HIS A 113 4.19 3.84 0.99
C HIS A 113 5.27 2.90 0.46
N ASN A 114 5.97 3.29 -0.61
CA ASN A 114 7.05 2.55 -1.24
C ASN A 114 8.31 3.42 -1.31
N ASP A 115 9.40 2.86 -1.90
CA ASP A 115 10.65 3.58 -2.08
C ASP A 115 10.48 4.83 -2.96
N PRO A 116 10.74 6.03 -2.42
CA PRO A 116 10.65 7.27 -3.19
C PRO A 116 11.56 7.33 -4.41
N LEU A 117 12.72 6.64 -4.38
CA LEU A 117 13.69 6.67 -5.47
C LEU A 117 13.25 5.84 -6.69
N THR A 118 12.25 4.99 -6.53
CA THR A 118 11.73 4.15 -7.63
C THR A 118 10.55 4.76 -8.36
N MET A 119 10.02 5.91 -7.90
CA MET A 119 8.78 6.49 -8.41
C MET A 119 9.05 7.65 -9.37
N ASN A 120 8.30 7.72 -10.46
CA ASN A 120 8.28 8.91 -11.32
C ASN A 120 7.76 10.11 -10.56
N GLY A 121 8.52 11.22 -10.60
CA GLY A 121 8.24 12.47 -9.89
C GLY A 121 8.87 12.54 -8.50
N SER A 122 9.72 11.55 -8.12
CA SER A 122 10.57 11.63 -6.92
C SER A 122 11.91 10.90 -7.09
N ARG A 123 12.18 10.36 -8.27
CA ARG A 123 13.39 9.57 -8.54
C ARG A 123 14.66 10.42 -8.46
N THR A 124 14.64 11.61 -9.04
CA THR A 124 15.79 12.52 -9.06
C THR A 124 15.81 13.42 -7.84
N LEU A 125 16.99 13.98 -7.51
CA LEU A 125 17.11 14.97 -6.44
C LEU A 125 16.25 16.22 -6.73
N SER A 126 16.24 16.69 -7.98
CA SER A 126 15.42 17.82 -8.39
C SER A 126 13.92 17.57 -8.22
N ASP A 127 13.44 16.36 -8.55
CA ASP A 127 12.05 15.98 -8.31
C ASP A 127 11.69 16.07 -6.82
N ARG A 128 12.54 15.54 -5.96
CA ARG A 128 12.29 15.52 -4.51
C ARG A 128 12.33 16.94 -3.90
N ILE A 129 13.24 17.78 -4.35
CA ILE A 129 13.28 19.20 -3.96
C ILE A 129 12.02 19.92 -4.45
N PHE A 130 11.58 19.65 -5.67
CA PHE A 130 10.32 20.19 -6.20
C PHE A 130 9.13 19.80 -5.33
N LEU A 131 9.00 18.51 -4.95
CA LEU A 131 7.96 18.06 -4.05
C LEU A 131 8.00 18.79 -2.71
N LEU A 132 9.20 18.92 -2.11
CA LEU A 132 9.38 19.58 -0.83
C LEU A 132 8.96 21.07 -0.86
N LYS A 133 9.30 21.78 -1.95
CA LYS A 133 8.91 23.18 -2.13
C LYS A 133 7.39 23.35 -2.29
N ASN A 134 6.74 22.45 -3.02
CA ASN A 134 5.35 22.59 -3.46
C ASN A 134 4.31 21.79 -2.64
N SER A 135 4.75 21.03 -1.65
CA SER A 135 3.84 20.31 -0.73
C SER A 135 3.71 21.02 0.61
N PHE A 136 2.53 20.91 1.22
CA PHE A 136 2.31 21.31 2.60
C PHE A 136 3.04 20.37 3.57
N LYS A 137 2.90 19.05 3.35
CA LYS A 137 3.63 18.01 4.09
C LYS A 137 3.97 16.85 3.16
N ILE A 138 5.04 16.13 3.50
CA ILE A 138 5.41 14.86 2.87
C ILE A 138 5.46 13.81 3.96
N ILE A 139 4.65 12.77 3.82
CA ILE A 139 4.48 11.74 4.84
C ILE A 139 5.11 10.44 4.35
N PHE A 140 5.88 9.81 5.22
CA PHE A 140 6.56 8.54 5.00
C PHE A 140 5.99 7.49 5.95
N ASN A 141 5.82 6.26 5.45
CA ASN A 141 5.37 5.15 6.27
C ASN A 141 6.46 4.58 7.21
N SER A 142 7.70 5.03 7.06
CA SER A 142 8.83 4.60 7.91
C SER A 142 10.01 5.58 7.84
N ASN A 143 10.92 5.48 8.82
CA ASN A 143 12.20 6.18 8.78
C ASN A 143 13.05 5.75 7.58
N TRP A 144 12.95 4.49 7.12
CA TRP A 144 13.64 4.01 5.93
C TRP A 144 13.21 4.80 4.69
N SER A 145 11.90 4.93 4.46
CA SER A 145 11.36 5.71 3.32
C SER A 145 11.77 7.19 3.39
N LYS A 146 11.78 7.78 4.59
CA LYS A 146 12.27 9.16 4.80
C LYS A 146 13.76 9.26 4.44
N ARG A 147 14.61 8.35 4.93
CA ARG A 147 16.05 8.34 4.59
C ARG A 147 16.27 8.23 3.08
N LYS A 148 15.55 7.34 2.38
CA LYS A 148 15.61 7.25 0.90
C LYS A 148 15.20 8.56 0.22
N PHE A 149 14.19 9.23 0.72
CA PHE A 149 13.73 10.50 0.13
C PHE A 149 14.78 11.62 0.26
N ILE A 150 15.44 11.74 1.40
CA ILE A 150 16.42 12.80 1.67
C ILE A 150 17.83 12.48 1.14
N GLU A 151 18.06 11.29 0.59
CA GLU A 151 19.36 10.88 0.07
C GLU A 151 19.90 11.90 -0.96
N GLY A 152 21.12 12.42 -0.68
CA GLY A 152 21.77 13.44 -1.51
C GLY A 152 21.24 14.89 -1.33
N MET A 153 20.36 15.14 -0.37
CA MET A 153 19.89 16.50 -0.06
C MET A 153 20.85 17.26 0.86
N LYS A 154 20.83 18.59 0.76
CA LYS A 154 21.52 19.48 1.72
C LYS A 154 20.77 19.56 3.05
N ASN A 155 21.47 19.97 4.11
CA ASN A 155 20.94 20.03 5.48
C ASN A 155 19.64 20.83 5.63
N ASP A 156 19.51 21.95 4.92
CA ASP A 156 18.31 22.80 4.97
C ASP A 156 17.04 22.05 4.53
N TYR A 157 17.18 21.13 3.58
CA TYR A 157 16.07 20.29 3.12
C TYR A 157 15.82 19.10 4.04
N ILE A 158 16.88 18.49 4.58
CA ILE A 158 16.80 17.32 5.47
C ILE A 158 16.02 17.65 6.76
N ASN A 159 16.28 18.85 7.30
CA ASN A 159 15.69 19.34 8.57
C ASN A 159 14.31 19.99 8.37
N SER A 160 13.72 19.91 7.18
CA SER A 160 12.42 20.52 6.92
C SER A 160 11.32 19.89 7.78
N GLU A 161 10.57 20.73 8.47
CA GLU A 161 9.36 20.34 9.24
C GLU A 161 8.24 19.74 8.37
N LYS A 162 8.38 19.82 7.04
CA LYS A 162 7.44 19.20 6.11
C LYS A 162 7.59 17.68 6.04
N LEU A 163 8.73 17.11 6.45
CA LEU A 163 9.07 15.69 6.35
C LEU A 163 8.66 14.94 7.61
N ILE A 164 7.54 14.25 7.55
CA ILE A 164 6.93 13.56 8.70
C ILE A 164 6.93 12.06 8.48
N VAL A 165 7.28 11.29 9.52
CA VAL A 165 7.11 9.84 9.54
C VAL A 165 5.85 9.50 10.34
N ILE A 166 4.93 8.78 9.71
CA ILE A 166 3.74 8.21 10.36
C ILE A 166 3.72 6.71 10.03
N ASN A 167 4.13 5.91 11.00
CA ASN A 167 4.14 4.46 10.84
C ASN A 167 2.72 3.92 10.63
N GLN A 168 2.61 2.89 9.81
CA GLN A 168 1.34 2.19 9.65
C GLN A 168 0.99 1.42 10.93
N SER A 169 -0.29 1.20 11.13
CA SER A 169 -0.81 0.41 12.24
C SER A 169 -1.64 -0.77 11.71
N ALA A 170 -1.75 -1.80 12.53
CA ALA A 170 -2.67 -2.91 12.33
C ALA A 170 -3.55 -3.10 13.56
N LYS A 171 -4.76 -3.59 13.35
CA LYS A 171 -5.65 -3.90 14.45
C LYS A 171 -5.09 -5.09 15.24
N LYS A 172 -4.74 -4.83 16.51
CA LYS A 172 -4.33 -5.89 17.43
C LYS A 172 -5.52 -6.74 17.82
N SER A 173 -5.37 -8.04 17.76
CA SER A 173 -6.37 -9.01 18.24
C SER A 173 -5.96 -9.57 19.59
N LYS A 174 -6.96 -9.87 20.42
CA LYS A 174 -6.74 -10.72 21.59
C LYS A 174 -6.61 -12.17 21.07
N VAL A 175 -5.43 -12.73 21.16
CA VAL A 175 -5.13 -14.10 20.72
C VAL A 175 -4.66 -14.91 21.92
N ASN A 176 -5.28 -16.08 22.14
CA ASN A 176 -4.76 -17.05 23.08
C ASN A 176 -3.64 -17.86 22.40
N LEU A 177 -2.41 -17.67 22.83
CA LEU A 177 -1.25 -18.35 22.24
C LEU A 177 -1.34 -19.87 22.33
N LYS A 178 -1.99 -20.40 23.40
CA LYS A 178 -2.21 -21.86 23.57
C LYS A 178 -3.16 -22.43 22.52
N SER A 179 -3.99 -21.60 21.87
CA SER A 179 -4.92 -22.05 20.82
C SER A 179 -4.31 -22.02 19.41
N LYS A 180 -3.08 -21.55 19.28
CA LYS A 180 -2.41 -21.57 17.97
C LYS A 180 -2.11 -22.98 17.52
N LYS A 181 -2.27 -23.20 16.22
CA LYS A 181 -2.07 -24.51 15.58
C LYS A 181 -0.67 -24.60 14.99
N LYS A 182 -0.13 -25.78 14.80
CA LYS A 182 1.12 -26.08 14.12
C LYS A 182 1.00 -25.75 12.60
N ILE A 183 0.82 -24.46 12.30
CA ILE A 183 0.67 -23.93 10.95
C ILE A 183 1.79 -22.92 10.69
N ILE A 184 2.48 -23.11 9.56
CA ILE A 184 3.45 -22.16 9.00
C ILE A 184 2.74 -21.41 7.88
N THR A 185 2.70 -20.08 7.91
CA THR A 185 2.03 -19.31 6.87
C THR A 185 2.96 -18.33 6.15
N PHE A 186 2.71 -18.18 4.85
CA PHE A 186 3.27 -17.15 3.98
C PHE A 186 2.13 -16.32 3.42
N VAL A 187 2.24 -14.99 3.53
CA VAL A 187 1.25 -14.05 3.00
C VAL A 187 1.94 -12.97 2.19
N GLY A 188 1.67 -12.93 0.90
CA GLY A 188 2.27 -11.94 -0.01
C GLY A 188 2.20 -12.34 -1.47
N LYS A 189 2.85 -11.57 -2.33
CA LYS A 189 3.00 -11.95 -3.74
C LYS A 189 3.85 -13.20 -3.88
N LEU A 190 3.39 -14.14 -4.69
CA LEU A 190 4.06 -15.45 -4.86
C LEU A 190 5.20 -15.35 -5.89
N ASN A 191 6.20 -14.51 -5.59
CA ASN A 191 7.34 -14.24 -6.46
C ASN A 191 8.69 -14.26 -5.73
N LYS A 192 9.78 -14.25 -6.51
CA LYS A 192 11.16 -14.27 -5.99
C LYS A 192 11.49 -13.05 -5.13
N SER A 193 10.97 -11.86 -5.45
CA SER A 193 11.26 -10.65 -4.67
C SER A 193 10.70 -10.74 -3.25
N LYS A 194 9.58 -11.46 -3.05
CA LYS A 194 9.01 -11.76 -1.74
C LYS A 194 9.59 -13.02 -1.09
N GLY A 195 10.52 -13.70 -1.76
CA GLY A 195 11.17 -14.90 -1.26
C GLY A 195 10.27 -16.15 -1.26
N TYR A 196 9.21 -16.18 -2.07
CA TYR A 196 8.29 -17.31 -2.10
C TYR A 196 8.98 -18.62 -2.49
N ASP A 197 10.00 -18.58 -3.32
CA ASP A 197 10.86 -19.73 -3.66
C ASP A 197 11.62 -20.23 -2.43
N ILE A 198 12.26 -19.35 -1.65
CA ILE A 198 12.93 -19.73 -0.38
C ILE A 198 11.95 -20.36 0.59
N PHE A 199 10.78 -19.72 0.75
CA PHE A 199 9.72 -20.25 1.61
C PHE A 199 9.30 -21.65 1.19
N GLY A 200 9.05 -21.88 -0.09
CA GLY A 200 8.58 -23.16 -0.61
C GLY A 200 9.57 -24.29 -0.41
N ASP A 201 10.85 -24.04 -0.68
CA ASP A 201 11.94 -25.01 -0.46
C ASP A 201 12.08 -25.38 1.03
N ALA A 202 12.06 -24.36 1.90
CA ALA A 202 12.19 -24.56 3.35
C ALA A 202 10.97 -25.28 3.93
N VAL A 203 9.75 -24.82 3.60
CA VAL A 203 8.52 -25.39 4.17
C VAL A 203 8.30 -26.83 3.72
N THR A 204 8.64 -27.16 2.47
CA THR A 204 8.53 -28.55 1.98
C THR A 204 9.42 -29.51 2.78
N LYS A 205 10.68 -29.12 3.07
CA LYS A 205 11.60 -29.90 3.92
C LYS A 205 11.03 -30.04 5.34
N ILE A 206 10.48 -28.98 5.93
CA ILE A 206 9.90 -29.02 7.27
C ILE A 206 8.70 -29.94 7.31
N LEU A 207 7.78 -29.86 6.36
CA LEU A 207 6.62 -30.70 6.29
C LEU A 207 6.97 -32.18 6.09
N ASN A 208 8.02 -32.50 5.34
CA ASN A 208 8.51 -33.87 5.21
C ASN A 208 9.02 -34.43 6.54
N LYS A 209 9.69 -33.61 7.35
CA LYS A 209 10.26 -34.02 8.65
C LYS A 209 9.22 -34.06 9.76
N TYR A 210 8.34 -33.06 9.86
CA TYR A 210 7.37 -32.88 10.94
C TYR A 210 5.94 -33.14 10.45
N LYS A 211 5.43 -34.33 10.69
CA LYS A 211 4.16 -34.83 10.13
C LYS A 211 2.91 -34.13 10.70
N ASP A 212 3.02 -33.50 11.85
CA ASP A 212 1.96 -32.80 12.57
C ASP A 212 1.88 -31.29 12.23
N TRP A 213 2.78 -30.80 11.36
CA TRP A 213 2.74 -29.45 10.84
C TRP A 213 2.06 -29.37 9.47
N SER A 214 1.42 -28.23 9.22
CA SER A 214 0.84 -27.88 7.92
C SER A 214 1.26 -26.47 7.50
N SER A 215 1.02 -26.13 6.25
CA SER A 215 1.32 -24.79 5.73
C SER A 215 0.12 -24.19 5.01
N ILE A 216 -0.06 -22.87 5.19
CA ILE A 216 -1.05 -22.07 4.46
C ILE A 216 -0.33 -20.94 3.73
N VAL A 217 -0.52 -20.88 2.42
CA VAL A 217 -0.02 -19.83 1.54
C VAL A 217 -1.17 -18.95 1.09
N VAL A 218 -1.00 -17.64 1.19
CA VAL A 218 -1.99 -16.66 0.74
C VAL A 218 -1.34 -15.62 -0.16
N GLY A 219 -1.98 -15.38 -1.29
CA GLY A 219 -1.54 -14.42 -2.29
C GLY A 219 -1.51 -15.00 -3.68
N ASP A 220 -1.16 -14.19 -4.63
CA ASP A 220 -0.98 -14.58 -6.02
C ASP A 220 0.12 -13.75 -6.69
N GLU A 221 0.56 -14.21 -7.82
CA GLU A 221 1.34 -13.45 -8.82
C GLU A 221 1.17 -14.16 -10.17
N PRO A 222 0.17 -13.78 -10.95
CA PRO A 222 -0.14 -14.45 -12.21
C PRO A 222 1.01 -14.45 -13.23
N ARG A 223 1.96 -13.52 -13.10
CA ARG A 223 3.12 -13.37 -13.99
C ARG A 223 4.27 -14.31 -13.61
N ASP A 224 4.26 -14.87 -12.40
CA ASP A 224 5.29 -15.76 -11.90
C ASP A 224 4.75 -17.20 -11.76
N LYS A 225 5.53 -18.19 -12.17
CA LYS A 225 5.08 -19.59 -12.24
C LYS A 225 5.61 -20.46 -11.10
N ILE A 226 6.05 -19.83 -9.99
CA ILE A 226 6.57 -20.56 -8.84
C ILE A 226 5.42 -21.33 -8.17
N LYS A 227 5.54 -22.67 -8.11
CA LYS A 227 4.53 -23.54 -7.50
C LYS A 227 5.23 -24.60 -6.67
N PHE A 228 4.73 -24.83 -5.47
CA PHE A 228 5.11 -25.92 -4.60
C PHE A 228 3.88 -26.82 -4.34
N LYS A 229 4.12 -28.11 -4.27
CA LYS A 229 3.09 -29.12 -3.99
C LYS A 229 3.51 -29.96 -2.80
N HIS A 230 2.65 -30.08 -1.83
CA HIS A 230 2.78 -31.00 -0.70
C HIS A 230 1.39 -31.25 -0.13
N GLU A 231 1.07 -32.46 0.34
CA GLU A 231 -0.26 -32.84 0.85
C GLU A 231 -0.76 -31.93 1.99
N ARG A 232 0.14 -31.40 2.79
CA ARG A 232 -0.14 -30.51 3.94
C ARG A 232 0.21 -29.04 3.66
N LEU A 233 0.47 -28.66 2.41
CA LEU A 233 0.61 -27.28 1.97
C LEU A 233 -0.62 -26.85 1.18
N ASN A 234 -1.39 -25.92 1.75
CA ASN A 234 -2.60 -25.39 1.13
C ASN A 234 -2.36 -23.96 0.60
N ASN A 235 -2.42 -23.80 -0.71
CA ASN A 235 -2.37 -22.50 -1.38
C ASN A 235 -3.79 -22.00 -1.63
N LEU A 236 -4.21 -20.97 -0.91
CA LEU A 236 -5.55 -20.40 -0.97
C LEU A 236 -5.70 -19.32 -2.06
N GLY A 237 -4.61 -18.97 -2.77
CA GLY A 237 -4.62 -17.84 -3.68
C GLY A 237 -4.89 -16.52 -2.95
N PHE A 238 -5.45 -15.55 -3.68
CA PHE A 238 -5.85 -14.28 -3.10
C PHE A 238 -7.19 -14.40 -2.38
N ILE A 239 -7.23 -14.07 -1.09
CA ILE A 239 -8.43 -14.12 -0.24
C ILE A 239 -8.72 -12.75 0.39
N LYS A 240 -9.91 -12.59 0.97
CA LYS A 240 -10.30 -11.37 1.70
C LYS A 240 -9.36 -11.09 2.88
N HIS A 241 -9.07 -9.83 3.14
CA HIS A 241 -8.14 -9.41 4.20
C HIS A 241 -8.53 -9.93 5.58
N ASP A 242 -9.81 -9.93 5.96
CA ASP A 242 -10.27 -10.48 7.26
C ASP A 242 -9.96 -11.98 7.40
N SER A 243 -9.99 -12.73 6.29
CA SER A 243 -9.60 -14.14 6.28
C SER A 243 -8.10 -14.31 6.49
N VAL A 244 -7.26 -13.40 5.94
CA VAL A 244 -5.81 -13.36 6.21
C VAL A 244 -5.54 -13.17 7.70
N LEU A 245 -6.18 -12.19 8.33
CA LEU A 245 -6.04 -11.95 9.76
C LEU A 245 -6.49 -13.17 10.60
N SER A 246 -7.53 -13.87 10.16
CA SER A 246 -7.98 -15.11 10.80
C SER A 246 -6.97 -16.25 10.69
N ILE A 247 -6.20 -16.31 9.60
CA ILE A 247 -5.11 -17.28 9.44
C ILE A 247 -3.97 -16.92 10.41
N TYR A 248 -3.54 -15.65 10.48
CA TYR A 248 -2.50 -15.22 11.43
C TYR A 248 -2.88 -15.56 12.89
N LYS A 249 -4.15 -15.41 13.29
CA LYS A 249 -4.61 -15.79 14.64
C LYS A 249 -4.42 -17.28 14.94
N LYS A 250 -4.52 -18.13 13.93
CA LYS A 250 -4.42 -19.59 14.07
C LYS A 250 -2.99 -20.10 13.88
N ALA A 251 -2.19 -19.45 13.05
CA ALA A 251 -0.84 -19.92 12.71
C ALA A 251 0.15 -19.64 13.84
N SER A 252 1.03 -20.61 14.12
CA SER A 252 2.12 -20.45 15.07
C SER A 252 3.31 -19.70 14.49
N ILE A 253 3.54 -19.81 13.17
CA ILE A 253 4.69 -19.20 12.49
C ILE A 253 4.20 -18.47 11.26
N ALA A 254 4.57 -17.19 11.15
CA ALA A 254 4.44 -16.41 9.91
C ALA A 254 5.85 -16.13 9.35
N VAL A 255 6.08 -16.47 8.09
CA VAL A 255 7.38 -16.34 7.45
C VAL A 255 7.39 -15.13 6.53
N ILE A 256 8.35 -14.24 6.74
CA ILE A 256 8.63 -13.08 5.89
C ILE A 256 10.08 -13.21 5.42
N CYS A 257 10.28 -13.53 4.15
CA CYS A 257 11.59 -13.79 3.55
C CYS A 257 11.86 -12.96 2.30
N SER A 258 11.34 -11.72 2.28
CA SER A 258 11.56 -10.78 1.18
C SER A 258 13.04 -10.55 0.92
N ARG A 259 13.44 -10.61 -0.36
CA ARG A 259 14.80 -10.25 -0.81
C ARG A 259 14.98 -8.76 -1.05
N TRP A 260 13.89 -8.03 -1.20
CA TRP A 260 13.96 -6.59 -1.36
C TRP A 260 13.73 -5.86 -0.03
N GLU A 261 14.27 -4.68 0.08
CA GLU A 261 14.04 -3.82 1.25
C GLU A 261 12.57 -3.39 1.31
N GLU A 262 11.85 -3.91 2.28
CA GLU A 262 10.45 -3.54 2.52
C GLU A 262 10.39 -2.13 3.14
N PRO A 263 9.71 -1.17 2.52
CA PRO A 263 9.60 0.18 3.09
C PRO A 263 8.94 0.21 4.46
N PHE A 264 8.06 -0.76 4.75
CA PHE A 264 7.41 -0.90 6.05
C PHE A 264 7.16 -2.36 6.47
N GLY A 265 6.68 -3.22 5.57
CA GLY A 265 6.36 -4.62 5.87
C GLY A 265 5.00 -4.82 6.54
N ARG A 266 3.91 -4.50 5.83
CA ARG A 266 2.55 -4.64 6.37
C ARG A 266 2.23 -6.09 6.82
N SER A 267 2.70 -7.10 6.09
CA SER A 267 2.46 -8.51 6.44
C SER A 267 3.09 -8.91 7.78
N SER A 268 4.30 -8.41 8.08
CA SER A 268 4.95 -8.65 9.37
C SER A 268 4.20 -7.96 10.51
N LEU A 269 3.77 -6.72 10.31
CA LEU A 269 2.97 -5.98 11.29
C LEU A 269 1.66 -6.71 11.62
N GLU A 270 0.93 -7.16 10.60
CA GLU A 270 -0.35 -7.87 10.77
C GLU A 270 -0.15 -9.23 11.45
N ALA A 271 0.91 -9.95 11.10
CA ALA A 271 1.26 -11.21 11.77
C ALA A 271 1.58 -10.99 13.25
N SER A 272 2.37 -9.95 13.58
CA SER A 272 2.73 -9.61 14.95
C SER A 272 1.55 -9.12 15.79
N ALA A 273 0.52 -8.58 15.14
CA ALA A 273 -0.70 -8.08 15.81
C ALA A 273 -1.76 -9.17 16.04
N ASN A 274 -1.57 -10.37 15.47
CA ASN A 274 -2.51 -11.48 15.47
C ASN A 274 -1.83 -12.80 15.81
#